data_84674f668bdb3a36e449799e917db868
#
_entry.id   84674f668bdb3a36e449799e917db868
#
_cell.length_a   1.000
_cell.length_b   1.000
_cell.length_c   1.000
_cell.angle_alpha   90.00
_cell.angle_beta   90.00
_cell.angle_gamma   90.00
#
_symmetry.space_group_name_H-M   'P 1'
#
loop_
_entity.id
_entity.type
_entity.pdbx_description
1 polymer ?
#
loop_
_entity_poly.entity_id
_entity_poly.type
_entity_poly.pdbx_seq_one_letter_code
_entity_poly.pdbx_strand_id
1 'polypeptide(L)'
;MITILAIESSCDDTSAAVLRDGYLLSNVTASQAVHKAYGGVVPELASRAHQQNIVPVVDQALKQAGVKKEELSAIAVTLGPGLMGSLLVGVSFAKGLATSLGI
;
A
#
# COMPACT_ATOMS: atom_id res chain seq x y z
N MET A 1 -3.81 -18.80 12.24
CA MET A 1 -2.81 -17.97 11.52
C MET A 1 -3.27 -16.53 11.47
N ILE A 2 -2.35 -15.63 11.69
CA ILE A 2 -2.60 -14.19 11.53
C ILE A 2 -1.87 -13.71 10.29
N THR A 3 -2.63 -13.27 9.28
CA THR A 3 -2.10 -12.80 8.00
C THR A 3 -2.46 -11.32 7.83
N ILE A 4 -1.45 -10.48 7.65
CA ILE A 4 -1.60 -9.03 7.61
C ILE A 4 -1.12 -8.52 6.24
N LEU A 5 -1.94 -7.69 5.60
CA LEU A 5 -1.53 -6.85 4.48
C LEU A 5 -1.13 -5.48 5.02
N ALA A 6 0.09 -5.06 4.78
CA ALA A 6 0.60 -3.75 5.18
C ALA A 6 0.74 -2.84 3.98
N ILE A 7 0.27 -1.59 4.08
CA ILE A 7 0.24 -0.61 2.99
C ILE A 7 0.95 0.66 3.43
N GLU A 8 1.79 1.19 2.56
CA GLU A 8 2.54 2.43 2.77
C GLU A 8 2.41 3.33 1.54
N SER A 9 1.92 4.56 1.73
CA SER A 9 1.79 5.56 0.68
C SER A 9 2.08 6.98 1.19
N SER A 10 2.96 7.13 2.18
CA SER A 10 3.15 8.40 2.89
C SER A 10 3.83 9.50 2.08
N CYS A 11 4.60 9.17 1.04
CA CYS A 11 5.30 10.16 0.22
C CYS A 11 5.20 9.82 -1.27
N ASP A 12 6.22 9.20 -1.85
CA ASP A 12 6.27 8.95 -3.30
C ASP A 12 6.30 7.47 -3.68
N ASP A 13 6.64 6.58 -2.77
CA ASP A 13 6.61 5.14 -3.02
C ASP A 13 5.26 4.55 -2.61
N THR A 14 4.71 3.68 -3.46
CA THR A 14 3.56 2.85 -3.12
C THR A 14 4.06 1.47 -2.77
N SER A 15 3.86 1.02 -1.55
CA SER A 15 4.38 -0.28 -1.10
C SER A 15 3.29 -1.10 -0.43
N ALA A 16 3.39 -2.42 -0.61
CA ALA A 16 2.56 -3.38 0.08
C ALA A 16 3.39 -4.60 0.46
N ALA A 17 3.14 -5.12 1.64
CA ALA A 17 3.80 -6.32 2.16
C ALA A 17 2.77 -7.25 2.77
N VAL A 18 3.05 -8.55 2.72
CA VAL A 18 2.22 -9.55 3.39
C VAL A 18 3.05 -10.27 4.43
N LEU A 19 2.53 -10.30 5.65
CA LEU A 19 3.13 -11.00 6.78
C LEU A 19 2.18 -12.08 7.27
N ARG A 20 2.74 -13.22 7.65
CA ARG A 20 1.96 -14.32 8.25
C ARG A 20 2.69 -14.83 9.49
N ASP A 21 2.03 -14.75 10.64
CA ASP A 21 2.59 -15.18 11.93
C ASP A 21 3.99 -14.60 12.20
N GLY A 22 4.20 -13.33 11.84
CA GLY A 22 5.45 -12.62 12.02
C GLY A 22 6.49 -12.83 10.91
N TYR A 23 6.22 -13.66 9.91
CA TYR A 23 7.12 -13.87 8.78
C TYR A 23 6.73 -12.99 7.60
N LEU A 24 7.72 -12.33 6.98
CA LEU A 24 7.53 -11.54 5.78
C LEU A 24 7.43 -12.48 4.57
N LEU A 25 6.26 -12.52 3.92
CA LEU A 25 6.02 -13.37 2.75
C LEU A 25 6.26 -12.62 1.44
N SER A 26 6.00 -11.32 1.41
CA SER A 26 6.23 -10.48 0.23
C SER A 26 6.41 -9.03 0.63
N ASN A 27 7.11 -8.26 -0.20
CA ASN A 27 7.26 -6.82 -0.06
C ASN A 27 7.46 -6.24 -1.45
N VAL A 28 6.50 -5.46 -1.92
CA VAL A 28 6.47 -4.91 -3.28
C VAL A 28 6.43 -3.39 -3.20
N THR A 29 7.29 -2.73 -3.98
CA THR A 29 7.35 -1.26 -4.02
C THR A 29 7.31 -0.78 -5.46
N ALA A 30 6.46 0.20 -5.74
CA ALA A 30 6.44 0.97 -6.98
C ALA A 30 6.93 2.39 -6.71
N SER A 31 8.04 2.76 -7.33
CA SER A 31 8.66 4.08 -7.17
C SER A 31 8.22 5.04 -8.26
N GLN A 32 8.25 6.34 -7.93
CA GLN A 32 7.83 7.42 -8.84
C GLN A 32 9.05 8.20 -9.34
N ALA A 33 9.48 7.95 -10.58
CA ALA A 33 10.62 8.64 -11.17
C ALA A 33 10.29 10.08 -11.63
N VAL A 34 9.01 10.42 -11.80
CA VAL A 34 8.55 11.71 -12.33
C VAL A 34 9.06 12.92 -11.52
N HIS A 35 9.26 12.74 -10.23
CA HIS A 35 9.68 13.84 -9.33
C HIS A 35 11.10 14.34 -9.60
N LYS A 36 11.94 13.55 -10.23
CA LYS A 36 13.34 13.93 -10.54
C LYS A 36 13.42 15.17 -11.44
N ALA A 37 12.47 15.34 -12.35
CA ALA A 37 12.41 16.48 -13.26
C ALA A 37 12.12 17.81 -12.53
N TYR A 38 11.61 17.74 -11.31
CA TYR A 38 11.22 18.90 -10.50
C TYR A 38 12.15 19.14 -9.29
N GLY A 39 13.21 18.36 -9.15
CA GLY A 39 14.18 18.52 -8.07
C GLY A 39 13.69 18.03 -6.70
N GLY A 40 12.54 17.37 -6.62
CA GLY A 40 11.95 16.88 -5.38
C GLY A 40 10.52 16.42 -5.58
N VAL A 41 9.92 15.85 -4.53
CA VAL A 41 8.57 15.30 -4.60
C VAL A 41 7.53 16.41 -4.87
N VAL A 42 6.67 16.17 -5.87
CA VAL A 42 5.51 17.01 -6.18
C VAL A 42 4.26 16.33 -5.59
N PRO A 43 3.65 16.90 -4.52
CA PRO A 43 2.60 16.19 -3.76
C PRO A 43 1.39 15.77 -4.60
N GLU A 44 0.94 16.59 -5.53
CA GLU A 44 -0.20 16.25 -6.38
C GLU A 44 0.10 15.08 -7.31
N LEU A 45 1.30 15.07 -7.92
CA LEU A 45 1.73 13.96 -8.77
C LEU A 45 1.91 12.68 -7.95
N ALA A 46 2.41 12.80 -6.72
CA ALA A 46 2.56 11.67 -5.82
C ALA A 46 1.21 11.01 -5.52
N SER A 47 0.21 11.80 -5.12
CA SER A 47 -1.12 11.23 -4.80
C SER A 47 -1.77 10.57 -6.01
N ARG A 48 -1.64 11.15 -7.21
CA ARG A 48 -2.16 10.54 -8.44
C ARG A 48 -1.49 9.22 -8.77
N ALA A 49 -0.16 9.16 -8.61
CA ALA A 49 0.58 7.92 -8.86
C ALA A 49 0.20 6.82 -7.87
N HIS A 50 -0.04 7.16 -6.60
CA HIS A 50 -0.54 6.19 -5.62
C HIS A 50 -1.90 5.63 -6.04
N GLN A 51 -2.81 6.46 -6.55
CA GLN A 51 -4.12 6.00 -7.03
C GLN A 51 -3.98 5.00 -8.17
N GLN A 52 -3.01 5.18 -9.05
CA GLN A 52 -2.75 4.26 -10.16
C GLN A 52 -2.06 2.98 -9.71
N ASN A 53 -1.20 3.06 -8.70
CA ASN A 53 -0.30 1.97 -8.32
C ASN A 53 -0.84 1.09 -7.20
N ILE A 54 -1.78 1.58 -6.37
CA ILE A 54 -2.18 0.88 -5.14
C ILE A 54 -2.78 -0.50 -5.43
N VAL A 55 -3.67 -0.62 -6.40
CA VAL A 55 -4.29 -1.91 -6.74
C VAL A 55 -3.28 -2.89 -7.32
N PRO A 56 -2.48 -2.53 -8.35
CA PRO A 56 -1.45 -3.44 -8.87
C PRO A 56 -0.43 -3.88 -7.83
N VAL A 57 0.02 -2.96 -6.97
CA VAL A 57 1.02 -3.25 -5.94
C VAL A 57 0.46 -4.23 -4.90
N VAL A 58 -0.76 -4.00 -4.43
CA VAL A 58 -1.43 -4.92 -3.49
C VAL A 58 -1.67 -6.28 -4.13
N ASP A 59 -2.16 -6.31 -5.36
CA ASP A 59 -2.38 -7.56 -6.09
C ASP A 59 -1.10 -8.37 -6.23
N GLN A 60 -0.01 -7.70 -6.61
CA GLN A 60 1.30 -8.35 -6.75
C GLN A 60 1.83 -8.87 -5.41
N ALA A 61 1.65 -8.11 -4.33
CA ALA A 61 2.08 -8.53 -3.00
C ALA A 61 1.35 -9.80 -2.55
N LEU A 62 0.04 -9.87 -2.78
CA LEU A 62 -0.76 -11.05 -2.46
C LEU A 62 -0.35 -12.26 -3.31
N LYS A 63 -0.14 -12.07 -4.61
CA LYS A 63 0.28 -13.13 -5.51
C LYS A 63 1.67 -13.68 -5.16
N GLN A 64 2.63 -12.81 -4.89
CA GLN A 64 3.97 -13.22 -4.49
C GLN A 64 3.96 -13.98 -3.15
N ALA A 65 3.10 -13.58 -2.24
CA ALA A 65 2.94 -14.26 -0.97
C ALA A 65 2.18 -15.60 -1.07
N GLY A 66 1.49 -15.84 -2.18
CA GLY A 66 0.61 -17.01 -2.33
C GLY A 66 -0.61 -16.93 -1.41
N VAL A 67 -1.08 -15.72 -1.10
CA VAL A 67 -2.19 -15.46 -0.16
C VAL A 67 -3.36 -14.85 -0.93
N LYS A 68 -4.56 -15.36 -0.66
CA LYS A 68 -5.80 -14.75 -1.16
C LYS A 68 -6.26 -13.67 -0.20
N LYS A 69 -6.91 -12.62 -0.72
CA LYS A 69 -7.41 -11.52 0.13
C LYS A 69 -8.38 -12.00 1.21
N GLU A 70 -9.14 -13.08 0.95
CA GLU A 70 -10.06 -13.68 1.90
C GLU A 70 -9.36 -14.33 3.10
N GLU A 71 -8.05 -14.59 2.98
CA GLU A 71 -7.25 -15.13 4.06
C GLU A 71 -6.70 -14.07 5.01
N LEU A 72 -6.88 -12.77 4.68
CA LEU A 72 -6.37 -11.67 5.49
C LEU A 72 -7.10 -11.57 6.82
N SER A 73 -6.33 -11.43 7.90
CA SER A 73 -6.84 -11.22 9.26
C SER A 73 -6.99 -9.74 9.58
N ALA A 74 -6.11 -8.90 9.02
CA ALA A 74 -6.07 -7.46 9.26
C ALA A 74 -5.34 -6.74 8.13
N ILE A 75 -5.57 -5.43 8.05
CA ILE A 75 -4.83 -4.54 7.16
C ILE A 75 -4.17 -3.46 8.00
N ALA A 76 -2.86 -3.32 7.86
CA ALA A 76 -2.09 -2.26 8.49
C ALA A 76 -1.80 -1.17 7.45
N VAL A 77 -1.86 0.09 7.85
CA VAL A 77 -1.64 1.21 6.94
C VAL A 77 -0.94 2.35 7.65
N THR A 78 -0.05 3.05 6.94
CA THR A 78 0.60 4.25 7.44
C THR A 78 -0.41 5.39 7.55
N LEU A 79 -0.61 5.91 8.78
CA LEU A 79 -1.48 7.07 9.04
C LEU A 79 -0.73 8.40 9.01
N GLY A 80 0.57 8.37 9.28
CA GLY A 80 1.43 9.54 9.33
C GLY A 80 2.75 9.24 10.05
N PRO A 81 3.72 10.17 9.96
CA PRO A 81 3.69 11.40 9.18
C PRO A 81 3.79 11.14 7.67
N GLY A 82 3.44 12.16 6.87
CA GLY A 82 3.54 12.08 5.41
C GLY A 82 2.71 13.15 4.71
N LEU A 83 2.70 13.09 3.37
CA LEU A 83 1.89 13.98 2.54
C LEU A 83 0.41 13.57 2.65
N MET A 84 -0.45 14.53 2.97
CA MET A 84 -1.87 14.24 3.24
C MET A 84 -2.56 13.54 2.07
N GLY A 85 -2.39 14.03 0.84
CA GLY A 85 -3.01 13.42 -0.34
C GLY A 85 -2.54 12.00 -0.58
N SER A 86 -1.24 11.75 -0.38
CA SER A 86 -0.64 10.42 -0.51
C SER A 86 -1.14 9.47 0.58
N LEU A 87 -1.13 9.90 1.83
CA LEU A 87 -1.65 9.12 2.96
C LEU A 87 -3.11 8.73 2.76
N LEU A 88 -3.94 9.65 2.25
CA LEU A 88 -5.36 9.40 2.01
C LEU A 88 -5.60 8.25 1.03
N VAL A 89 -4.75 8.09 0.02
CA VAL A 89 -4.89 6.99 -0.94
C VAL A 89 -4.77 5.64 -0.23
N GLY A 90 -3.70 5.43 0.53
CA GLY A 90 -3.48 4.17 1.25
C GLY A 90 -4.52 3.91 2.31
N VAL A 91 -4.87 4.93 3.09
CA VAL A 91 -5.87 4.81 4.17
C VAL A 91 -7.26 4.51 3.60
N SER A 92 -7.67 5.21 2.54
CA SER A 92 -8.98 4.98 1.91
C SER A 92 -9.07 3.58 1.30
N PHE A 93 -8.02 3.14 0.62
CA PHE A 93 -7.95 1.79 0.07
C PHE A 93 -8.03 0.75 1.18
N ALA A 94 -7.24 0.91 2.24
CA ALA A 94 -7.22 -0.02 3.37
C ALA A 94 -8.59 -0.15 4.03
N LYS A 95 -9.26 0.97 4.28
CA LYS A 95 -10.60 0.98 4.87
C LYS A 95 -11.63 0.31 3.96
N GLY A 96 -11.60 0.61 2.66
CA GLY A 96 -12.50 0.00 1.69
C GLY A 96 -12.32 -1.51 1.62
N LEU A 97 -11.08 -1.97 1.54
CA LEU A 97 -10.78 -3.40 1.48
C LEU A 97 -11.18 -4.11 2.78
N ALA A 98 -10.82 -3.55 3.94
CA ALA A 98 -11.17 -4.12 5.24
C ALA A 98 -12.69 -4.23 5.40
N THR A 99 -13.43 -3.19 5.03
CA THR A 99 -14.89 -3.18 5.06
C THR A 99 -15.46 -4.30 4.18
N SER A 100 -14.96 -4.44 2.97
CA SER A 100 -15.44 -5.46 2.03
C SER A 100 -15.17 -6.89 2.52
N LEU A 101 -14.10 -7.08 3.31
CA LEU A 101 -13.72 -8.40 3.85
C LEU A 101 -14.30 -8.67 5.24
N GLY A 102 -14.88 -7.68 5.87
CA GLY A 102 -15.42 -7.80 7.23
C GLY A 102 -14.36 -7.89 8.32
N ILE A 103 -13.23 -7.27 8.10
CA ILE A 103 -12.12 -7.27 9.05
C ILE A 103 -11.77 -5.86 9.52
#